data_5ed0eb6c19291c4afe76fd5b9f0159c9
#
_entry.id   5ed0eb6c19291c4afe76fd5b9f0159c9
#
_cell.length_a   1.000
_cell.length_b   1.000
_cell.length_c   1.000
_cell.angle_alpha   90.00
_cell.angle_beta   90.00
_cell.angle_gamma   90.00
#
_symmetry.space_group_name_H-M   'P 1'
#
loop_
_entity.id
_entity.type
_entity.pdbx_description
1 polymer ?
#
loop_
_entity_poly.entity_id
_entity_poly.type
_entity_poly.pdbx_seq_one_letter_code
_entity_poly.pdbx_strand_id
1 'polypeptide(L)'
;MVSKKANDDLRAVPIHIVRKVGIWIDSVAHDGLLAVRKISGFHDEPLKGHRKGQRSIRLSKAYRAIYVIGNNGHIEIAEIIEVHKHDY
;
A
#
# COMPACT_ATOMS: atom_id res chain seq x y z
N MET A 1 8.49 -0.16 2.99
CA MET A 1 8.67 1.15 3.69
C MET A 1 7.33 1.75 4.02
N VAL A 2 7.27 2.43 5.16
CA VAL A 2 6.02 3.07 5.62
C VAL A 2 6.36 4.50 6.03
N SER A 3 5.66 5.49 5.46
CA SER A 3 5.89 6.89 5.79
C SER A 3 5.43 7.20 7.22
N LYS A 4 5.85 8.36 7.74
CA LYS A 4 5.41 8.80 9.06
C LYS A 4 3.89 8.92 9.14
N LYS A 5 3.27 9.53 8.11
CA LYS A 5 1.81 9.67 8.06
C LYS A 5 1.12 8.31 8.07
N ALA A 6 1.60 7.36 7.26
CA ALA A 6 1.03 6.03 7.23
C ALA A 6 1.19 5.30 8.56
N ASN A 7 2.33 5.46 9.24
CA ASN A 7 2.51 4.91 10.57
C ASN A 7 1.50 5.49 11.56
N ASP A 8 1.24 6.79 11.49
CA ASP A 8 0.23 7.43 12.32
C ASP A 8 -1.16 6.89 11.99
N ASP A 9 -1.47 6.72 10.71
CA ASP A 9 -2.75 6.14 10.28
C ASP A 9 -2.93 4.73 10.84
N LEU A 10 -1.87 3.92 10.86
CA LEU A 10 -1.94 2.54 11.34
C LEU A 10 -2.24 2.42 12.84
N ARG A 11 -2.01 3.48 13.62
CA ARG A 11 -2.37 3.50 15.04
C ARG A 11 -3.87 3.60 15.25
N ALA A 12 -4.60 4.07 14.26
CA ALA A 12 -6.03 4.33 14.35
C ALA A 12 -6.90 3.28 13.64
N VAL A 13 -6.29 2.26 13.05
CA VAL A 13 -7.02 1.20 12.33
C VAL A 13 -7.05 -0.10 13.13
N PRO A 14 -8.02 -1.00 12.84
CA PRO A 14 -8.06 -2.30 13.50
C PRO A 14 -6.77 -3.12 13.29
N ILE A 15 -6.44 -3.97 14.25
CA ILE A 15 -5.21 -4.77 14.21
C ILE A 15 -5.14 -5.66 12.96
N HIS A 16 -6.26 -6.18 12.47
CA HIS A 16 -6.24 -7.02 11.28
C HIS A 16 -5.82 -6.23 10.02
N ILE A 17 -6.04 -4.92 10.01
CA ILE A 17 -5.58 -4.04 8.93
C ILE A 17 -4.06 -3.84 9.01
N VAL A 18 -3.53 -3.64 10.21
CA VAL A 18 -2.09 -3.56 10.43
C VAL A 18 -1.41 -4.84 9.95
N ARG A 19 -1.98 -5.99 10.27
CA ARG A 19 -1.45 -7.29 9.82
C ARG A 19 -1.48 -7.42 8.31
N LYS A 20 -2.54 -6.95 7.66
CA LYS A 20 -2.66 -7.01 6.21
C LYS A 20 -1.60 -6.16 5.52
N VAL A 21 -1.32 -4.98 6.06
CA VAL A 21 -0.22 -4.12 5.57
C VAL A 21 1.11 -4.86 5.70
N GLY A 22 1.36 -5.51 6.84
CA GLY A 22 2.57 -6.29 7.05
C GLY A 22 2.71 -7.43 6.05
N ILE A 23 1.63 -8.13 5.76
CA ILE A 23 1.62 -9.21 4.74
C ILE A 23 2.00 -8.65 3.38
N TRP A 24 1.45 -7.50 2.99
CA TRP A 24 1.78 -6.89 1.71
C TRP A 24 3.26 -6.47 1.64
N ILE A 25 3.77 -5.84 2.70
CA ILE A 25 5.19 -5.43 2.77
C ILE A 25 6.10 -6.65 2.64
N ASP A 26 5.81 -7.72 3.38
CA ASP A 26 6.60 -8.96 3.34
C ASP A 26 6.52 -9.61 1.96
N SER A 27 5.35 -9.60 1.34
CA SER A 27 5.16 -10.16 0.00
C SER A 27 5.98 -9.40 -1.04
N VAL A 28 6.00 -8.06 -0.96
CA VAL A 28 6.79 -7.23 -1.87
C VAL A 28 8.29 -7.49 -1.66
N ALA A 29 8.72 -7.60 -0.41
CA ALA A 29 10.12 -7.87 -0.10
C ALA A 29 10.58 -9.24 -0.60
N HIS A 30 9.69 -10.24 -0.55
CA HIS A 30 10.00 -11.61 -0.94
C HIS A 30 9.85 -11.86 -2.44
N ASP A 31 8.72 -11.43 -3.01
CA ASP A 31 8.34 -11.77 -4.39
C ASP A 31 8.55 -10.64 -5.39
N GLY A 32 8.79 -9.43 -4.91
CA GLY A 32 8.88 -8.25 -5.75
C GLY A 32 7.53 -7.61 -6.05
N LEU A 33 7.54 -6.31 -6.31
CA LEU A 33 6.32 -5.53 -6.51
C LEU A 33 5.50 -6.00 -7.71
N LEU A 34 6.15 -6.30 -8.85
CA LEU A 34 5.42 -6.73 -10.04
C LEU A 34 4.61 -8.00 -9.81
N ALA A 35 5.16 -8.97 -9.06
CA ALA A 35 4.45 -10.19 -8.74
C ALA A 35 3.27 -9.92 -7.81
N VAL A 36 3.48 -9.09 -6.78
CA VAL A 36 2.45 -8.76 -5.80
C VAL A 36 1.30 -7.97 -6.43
N ARG A 37 1.59 -7.09 -7.39
CA ARG A 37 0.55 -6.33 -8.11
C ARG A 37 -0.43 -7.22 -8.86
N LYS A 38 -0.04 -8.43 -9.21
CA LYS A 38 -0.89 -9.40 -9.92
C LYS A 38 -1.79 -10.20 -8.97
N ILE A 39 -1.61 -10.09 -7.67
CA ILE A 39 -2.45 -10.80 -6.71
C ILE A 39 -3.81 -10.11 -6.64
N SER A 40 -4.84 -10.80 -7.14
CA SER A 40 -6.18 -10.23 -7.29
C SER A 40 -6.78 -9.75 -5.96
N GLY A 41 -6.46 -10.41 -4.86
CA GLY A 41 -6.99 -10.05 -3.53
C GLY A 41 -6.56 -8.67 -3.05
N PHE A 42 -5.43 -8.15 -3.50
CA PHE A 42 -5.01 -6.80 -3.16
C PHE A 42 -5.65 -5.72 -4.03
N HIS A 43 -6.21 -6.10 -5.16
CA HIS A 43 -6.87 -5.17 -6.06
C HIS A 43 -6.03 -3.90 -6.28
N ASP A 44 -4.77 -4.10 -6.67
CA ASP A 44 -3.83 -3.00 -6.90
C ASP A 44 -4.21 -2.23 -8.16
N GLU A 45 -4.39 -0.91 -8.02
CA GLU A 45 -4.78 -0.07 -9.15
C GLU A 45 -4.14 1.31 -9.09
N PRO A 46 -3.82 1.91 -10.25
CA PRO A 46 -3.30 3.27 -10.29
C PRO A 46 -4.39 4.28 -9.95
N LEU A 47 -4.00 5.38 -9.32
CA LEU A 47 -4.89 6.49 -9.04
C LEU A 47 -4.80 7.55 -10.13
N LYS A 48 -5.83 8.37 -10.23
CA LYS A 48 -5.97 9.39 -11.27
C LYS A 48 -6.06 10.79 -10.65
N GLY A 49 -6.11 11.80 -11.51
CA GLY A 49 -6.24 13.19 -11.10
C GLY A 49 -5.00 13.68 -10.37
N HIS A 50 -5.21 14.40 -9.28
CA HIS A 50 -4.11 14.94 -8.48
C HIS A 50 -3.29 13.85 -7.75
N ARG A 51 -3.79 12.62 -7.73
CA ARG A 51 -3.08 11.47 -7.16
C ARG A 51 -2.35 10.62 -8.23
N LYS A 52 -2.25 11.13 -9.44
CA LYS A 52 -1.53 10.44 -10.51
C LYS A 52 -0.11 10.11 -10.06
N GLY A 53 0.32 8.88 -10.33
CA GLY A 53 1.62 8.37 -9.88
C GLY A 53 1.54 7.60 -8.57
N GLN A 54 0.40 7.62 -7.88
CA GLN A 54 0.15 6.83 -6.69
C GLN A 54 -0.69 5.61 -7.06
N ARG A 55 -0.63 4.58 -6.21
CA ARG A 55 -1.40 3.35 -6.39
C ARG A 55 -2.11 3.00 -5.09
N SER A 56 -3.22 2.29 -5.24
CA SER A 56 -4.07 1.88 -4.11
C SER A 56 -4.13 0.37 -4.02
N ILE A 57 -4.06 -0.17 -2.80
CA ILE A 57 -4.30 -1.59 -2.54
C ILE A 57 -5.45 -1.75 -1.55
N ARG A 58 -6.21 -2.84 -1.72
CA ARG A 58 -7.31 -3.18 -0.82
C ARG A 58 -6.75 -3.97 0.37
N LEU A 59 -6.99 -3.48 1.57
CA LEU A 59 -6.62 -4.18 2.81
C LEU A 59 -7.80 -4.97 3.36
N SER A 60 -9.00 -4.44 3.16
CA SER A 60 -10.26 -5.11 3.48
C SER A 60 -11.36 -4.43 2.68
N LYS A 61 -12.61 -4.83 2.90
CA LYS A 61 -13.75 -4.19 2.24
C LYS A 61 -13.83 -2.68 2.56
N ALA A 62 -13.38 -2.28 3.75
CA ALA A 62 -13.50 -0.90 4.23
C ALA A 62 -12.20 -0.11 4.20
N TYR A 63 -11.04 -0.74 4.10
CA TYR A 63 -9.75 -0.07 4.24
C TYR A 63 -8.87 -0.24 3.01
N ARG A 64 -8.17 0.84 2.66
CA ARG A 64 -7.20 0.86 1.57
C ARG A 64 -5.90 1.49 2.03
N ALA A 65 -4.80 1.10 1.40
CA ALA A 65 -3.53 1.77 1.54
C ALA A 65 -3.14 2.41 0.20
N ILE A 66 -2.49 3.56 0.29
CA ILE A 66 -1.94 4.26 -0.87
C ILE A 66 -0.43 4.12 -0.80
N TYR A 67 0.20 3.77 -1.92
CA TYR A 67 1.65 3.71 -1.98
C TYR A 67 2.19 4.38 -3.24
N VAL A 68 3.46 4.75 -3.17
CA VAL A 68 4.21 5.31 -4.30
C VAL A 68 5.42 4.44 -4.56
N ILE A 69 5.92 4.50 -5.79
CA ILE A 69 7.15 3.83 -6.19
C ILE A 69 8.21 4.88 -6.42
N GLY A 70 9.29 4.80 -5.64
CA GLY A 70 10.46 5.64 -5.82
C GLY A 70 11.62 4.83 -6.34
N ASN A 71 12.65 5.52 -6.80
CA ASN A 71 13.89 4.90 -7.22
C ASN A 71 15.04 5.42 -6.37
N ASN A 72 15.90 4.50 -5.96
CA ASN A 72 17.17 4.84 -5.33
C ASN A 72 18.26 4.15 -6.14
N GLY A 73 18.78 4.85 -7.15
CA GLY A 73 19.66 4.25 -8.13
C GLY A 73 18.89 3.28 -9.03
N HIS A 74 19.26 1.99 -8.99
CA HIS A 74 18.61 0.95 -9.78
C HIS A 74 17.56 0.16 -9.00
N ILE A 75 17.29 0.55 -7.74
CA ILE A 75 16.37 -0.17 -6.86
C ILE A 75 15.05 0.59 -6.79
N GLU A 76 13.96 -0.09 -7.14
CA GLU A 76 12.62 0.44 -6.91
C GLU A 76 12.22 0.20 -5.45
N ILE A 77 11.71 1.25 -4.81
CA ILE A 77 11.26 1.20 -3.43
C ILE A 77 9.79 1.57 -3.40
N ALA A 78 8.96 0.65 -2.91
CA ALA A 78 7.56 0.93 -2.66
C ALA A 78 7.40 1.50 -1.25
N GLU A 79 6.74 2.64 -1.13
CA GLU A 79 6.48 3.27 0.15
C GLU A 79 4.98 3.47 0.37
N ILE A 80 4.46 2.95 1.47
CA ILE A 80 3.08 3.21 1.89
C ILE A 80 3.05 4.59 2.52
N ILE A 81 2.23 5.48 1.95
CA ILE A 81 2.15 6.88 2.37
C ILE A 81 0.86 7.21 3.11
N GLU A 82 -0.16 6.35 3.02
CA GLU A 82 -1.46 6.62 3.62
C GLU A 82 -2.24 5.31 3.80
N VAL A 83 -2.93 5.19 4.93
CA VAL A 83 -3.88 4.09 5.18
C VAL A 83 -5.17 4.73 5.68
N HIS A 84 -6.27 4.48 4.99
CA HIS A 84 -7.53 5.12 5.37
C HIS A 84 -8.72 4.22 5.11
N LYS A 85 -9.82 4.55 5.77
CA LYS A 85 -11.11 3.92 5.51
C LYS A 85 -11.63 4.42 4.17
N HIS A 86 -12.05 3.49 3.34
CA HIS A 86 -12.60 3.83 2.02
C HIS A 86 -14.04 4.30 2.18
N ASP A 87 -14.29 5.56 1.82
CA ASP A 87 -15.62 6.12 1.82
C ASP A 87 -16.30 5.83 0.46
N TYR A 88 -17.49 5.30 0.55
CA TYR A 88 -18.33 5.05 -0.61
C TYR A 88 -19.42 6.10 -0.72
#